data_35461b37f0045ac5f183db6bafc7df99
#
_entry.id   35461b37f0045ac5f183db6bafc7df99
#
_cell.length_a   1.000
_cell.length_b   1.000
_cell.length_c   1.000
_cell.angle_alpha   90.00
_cell.angle_beta   90.00
_cell.angle_gamma   90.00
#
_symmetry.space_group_name_H-M   'P 1'
#
loop_
_entity.id
_entity.type
_entity.pdbx_description
1 polymer ?
#
loop_
_entity_poly.entity_id
_entity_poly.type
_entity_poly.pdbx_seq_one_letter_code
_entity_poly.pdbx_strand_id
1 'polypeptide(L)'
;AEQTVPYTLPDDSTKSTIKTQTSKNGTGKFNEIRFEDKADAEEIFVHAQKDMNVEVLNDVTRLIKHDEVETVENDSTIDIQHDRKLTVKNDHSITVSEGNETHDVAKGTRAVTVKGNETHTNKADFIHKADGDYTLTVKGNLTIDVTGDVVIKGKSVKVTATSGEVGVKSGTDMKLDAGGAFNAKS
;
A
#
# COMPACT_ATOMS: atom_id res chain seq x y z
N ALA A 1 -30.25 31.75 -32.27
CA ALA A 1 -29.66 31.48 -30.94
C ALA A 1 -28.58 32.53 -30.72
N GLU A 2 -28.75 33.42 -29.78
CA GLU A 2 -27.69 34.33 -29.36
C GLU A 2 -26.62 33.50 -28.67
N GLN A 3 -25.43 33.46 -29.22
CA GLN A 3 -24.26 32.91 -28.58
C GLN A 3 -23.70 34.02 -27.66
N THR A 4 -24.07 33.96 -26.38
CA THR A 4 -23.43 34.80 -25.38
C THR A 4 -22.00 34.29 -25.14
N VAL A 5 -21.03 35.21 -25.12
CA VAL A 5 -19.66 34.87 -24.71
C VAL A 5 -19.69 34.31 -23.29
N PRO A 6 -18.97 33.21 -23.01
CA PRO A 6 -19.04 32.51 -21.71
C PRO A 6 -18.43 33.28 -20.57
N TYR A 7 -17.66 34.34 -20.83
CA TYR A 7 -16.99 35.21 -19.87
C TYR A 7 -17.16 36.68 -20.22
N THR A 8 -17.18 37.53 -19.20
CA THR A 8 -17.42 38.98 -19.35
C THR A 8 -16.17 39.69 -19.88
N LEU A 9 -16.31 40.47 -20.97
CA LEU A 9 -15.23 41.28 -21.48
C LEU A 9 -15.47 42.77 -21.10
N PRO A 10 -14.38 43.54 -20.78
CA PRO A 10 -12.95 43.17 -20.88
C PRO A 10 -12.38 42.44 -19.65
N ASP A 11 -13.15 42.22 -18.58
CA ASP A 11 -12.68 41.73 -17.28
C ASP A 11 -12.01 40.36 -17.39
N ASP A 12 -12.53 39.50 -18.23
CA ASP A 12 -12.01 38.13 -18.48
C ASP A 12 -11.19 38.03 -19.78
N SER A 13 -10.53 39.12 -20.19
CA SER A 13 -9.78 39.18 -21.46
C SER A 13 -8.57 38.22 -21.53
N THR A 14 -8.11 37.70 -20.39
CA THR A 14 -7.02 36.73 -20.30
C THR A 14 -7.48 35.28 -20.48
N LYS A 15 -8.80 35.03 -20.58
CA LYS A 15 -9.37 33.68 -20.74
C LYS A 15 -9.60 33.30 -22.17
N SER A 16 -9.17 32.11 -22.53
CA SER A 16 -9.52 31.41 -23.77
C SER A 16 -10.26 30.11 -23.43
N THR A 17 -11.39 29.84 -24.10
CA THR A 17 -12.23 28.71 -23.71
C THR A 17 -12.94 28.03 -24.88
N ILE A 18 -13.12 26.72 -24.75
CA ILE A 18 -14.12 25.92 -25.48
C ILE A 18 -15.12 25.46 -24.45
N LYS A 19 -16.30 26.08 -24.41
CA LYS A 19 -17.37 25.77 -23.47
C LYS A 19 -18.64 25.36 -24.19
N THR A 20 -19.19 24.22 -23.79
CA THR A 20 -20.44 23.69 -24.34
C THR A 20 -21.51 23.65 -23.25
N GLN A 21 -22.76 23.72 -23.63
CA GLN A 21 -23.89 23.60 -22.71
C GLN A 21 -24.56 22.24 -22.87
N THR A 22 -25.00 21.68 -21.77
CA THR A 22 -25.86 20.49 -21.79
C THR A 22 -27.16 20.81 -22.55
N SER A 23 -27.63 19.86 -23.36
CA SER A 23 -28.91 19.99 -24.10
C SER A 23 -30.10 20.30 -23.16
N LYS A 24 -31.30 20.43 -23.72
CA LYS A 24 -32.55 20.76 -23.01
C LYS A 24 -32.62 20.12 -21.61
N ASN A 25 -32.98 20.89 -20.61
CA ASN A 25 -33.09 20.56 -19.19
C ASN A 25 -31.76 20.51 -18.40
N GLY A 26 -30.63 20.87 -19.01
CA GLY A 26 -29.32 20.92 -18.36
C GLY A 26 -28.89 22.34 -17.96
N THR A 27 -29.80 23.17 -17.41
CA THR A 27 -29.48 24.54 -17.03
C THR A 27 -28.27 24.62 -16.09
N GLY A 28 -27.27 25.40 -16.47
CA GLY A 28 -26.05 25.58 -15.73
C GLY A 28 -25.02 24.44 -15.82
N LYS A 29 -25.32 23.36 -16.58
CA LYS A 29 -24.42 22.21 -16.78
C LYS A 29 -23.66 22.38 -18.09
N PHE A 30 -22.33 22.09 -18.06
CA PHE A 30 -21.44 22.35 -19.17
C PHE A 30 -20.23 21.40 -19.17
N ASN A 31 -19.55 21.30 -20.31
CA ASN A 31 -18.17 20.83 -20.39
C ASN A 31 -17.29 22.02 -20.81
N GLU A 32 -16.06 22.06 -20.33
CA GLU A 32 -15.17 23.18 -20.62
C GLU A 32 -13.69 22.75 -20.67
N ILE A 33 -12.97 23.32 -21.63
CA ILE A 33 -11.52 23.43 -21.61
C ILE A 33 -11.21 24.91 -21.62
N ARG A 34 -10.55 25.41 -20.58
CA ARG A 34 -10.23 26.82 -20.41
C ARG A 34 -8.75 27.01 -20.13
N PHE A 35 -8.20 28.06 -20.71
CA PHE A 35 -6.88 28.60 -20.42
C PHE A 35 -7.09 29.95 -19.74
N GLU A 36 -6.40 30.17 -18.66
CA GLU A 36 -6.26 31.47 -18.00
C GLU A 36 -4.78 31.89 -18.12
N ASP A 37 -4.53 33.02 -18.75
CA ASP A 37 -3.18 33.54 -19.00
C ASP A 37 -2.86 34.77 -18.11
N LYS A 38 -3.63 34.99 -17.06
CA LYS A 38 -3.36 36.07 -16.12
C LYS A 38 -2.09 35.73 -15.33
N ALA A 39 -1.12 36.67 -15.36
CA ALA A 39 0.17 36.51 -14.68
C ALA A 39 0.00 36.15 -13.19
N ASP A 40 0.77 35.15 -12.74
CA ASP A 40 0.73 34.57 -11.39
C ASP A 40 -0.58 33.85 -11.03
N ALA A 41 -1.44 33.59 -12.01
CA ALA A 41 -2.70 32.84 -11.87
C ALA A 41 -3.03 32.00 -13.12
N GLU A 42 -1.99 31.60 -13.87
CA GLU A 42 -2.12 30.79 -15.07
C GLU A 42 -2.71 29.42 -14.73
N GLU A 43 -3.72 29.00 -15.49
CA GLU A 43 -4.43 27.74 -15.27
C GLU A 43 -4.82 27.09 -16.60
N ILE A 44 -4.75 25.76 -16.66
CA ILE A 44 -5.49 24.95 -17.62
C ILE A 44 -6.56 24.18 -16.84
N PHE A 45 -7.81 24.52 -17.08
CA PHE A 45 -8.96 23.89 -16.44
C PHE A 45 -9.69 22.98 -17.42
N VAL A 46 -9.89 21.72 -17.03
CA VAL A 46 -10.68 20.74 -17.78
C VAL A 46 -11.84 20.28 -16.93
N HIS A 47 -13.05 20.50 -17.40
CA HIS A 47 -14.27 20.10 -16.71
C HIS A 47 -15.14 19.23 -17.62
N ALA A 48 -15.41 18.02 -17.18
CA ALA A 48 -16.39 17.12 -17.75
C ALA A 48 -17.61 17.06 -16.80
N GLN A 49 -18.77 17.42 -17.31
CA GLN A 49 -20.01 17.43 -16.51
C GLN A 49 -20.40 16.06 -15.98
N LYS A 50 -20.01 15.00 -16.68
CA LYS A 50 -20.35 13.63 -16.30
C LYS A 50 -19.14 12.71 -16.48
N ASP A 51 -18.87 12.28 -17.68
CA ASP A 51 -17.85 11.29 -17.95
C ASP A 51 -16.69 11.92 -18.74
N MET A 52 -15.46 11.59 -18.37
CA MET A 52 -14.27 11.94 -19.13
C MET A 52 -13.54 10.66 -19.54
N ASN A 53 -13.41 10.41 -20.84
CA ASN A 53 -12.66 9.28 -21.37
C ASN A 53 -11.39 9.80 -22.07
N VAL A 54 -10.26 9.25 -21.71
CA VAL A 54 -8.97 9.56 -22.33
C VAL A 54 -8.39 8.26 -22.88
N GLU A 55 -8.23 8.18 -24.19
CA GLU A 55 -7.58 7.07 -24.87
C GLU A 55 -6.30 7.55 -25.53
N VAL A 56 -5.19 6.87 -25.24
CA VAL A 56 -3.89 7.17 -25.83
C VAL A 56 -3.34 5.92 -26.48
N LEU A 57 -3.18 5.93 -27.79
CA LEU A 57 -2.81 4.74 -28.57
C LEU A 57 -1.33 4.39 -28.49
N ASN A 58 -0.50 5.25 -27.92
CA ASN A 58 0.93 5.00 -27.76
C ASN A 58 1.36 5.38 -26.35
N ASP A 59 2.04 6.47 -26.15
CA ASP A 59 2.68 6.79 -24.87
C ASP A 59 2.06 8.02 -24.19
N VAL A 60 1.95 7.99 -22.88
CA VAL A 60 1.67 9.17 -22.04
C VAL A 60 2.88 9.46 -21.17
N THR A 61 3.40 10.67 -21.28
CA THR A 61 4.42 11.18 -20.35
C THR A 61 3.82 12.30 -19.53
N ARG A 62 3.95 12.20 -18.20
CA ARG A 62 3.49 13.20 -17.26
C ARG A 62 4.64 13.64 -16.35
N LEU A 63 4.94 14.91 -16.32
CA LEU A 63 5.96 15.51 -15.46
C LEU A 63 5.31 16.57 -14.59
N ILE A 64 5.21 16.30 -13.29
CA ILE A 64 4.74 17.25 -12.28
C ILE A 64 5.95 17.73 -11.49
N LYS A 65 6.22 19.03 -11.55
CA LYS A 65 7.40 19.62 -10.89
C LYS A 65 7.18 20.00 -9.44
N HIS A 66 5.94 20.06 -9.00
CA HIS A 66 5.57 20.39 -7.63
C HIS A 66 4.64 19.32 -7.08
N ASP A 67 3.43 19.62 -6.74
CA ASP A 67 2.53 18.70 -6.08
C ASP A 67 1.53 18.06 -7.04
N GLU A 68 1.17 16.83 -6.78
CA GLU A 68 0.08 16.12 -7.41
C GLU A 68 -0.90 15.63 -6.36
N VAL A 69 -2.18 15.95 -6.54
CA VAL A 69 -3.27 15.47 -5.69
C VAL A 69 -4.29 14.74 -6.54
N GLU A 70 -4.56 13.50 -6.22
CA GLU A 70 -5.63 12.70 -6.83
C GLU A 70 -6.66 12.34 -5.75
N THR A 71 -7.92 12.66 -5.99
CA THR A 71 -9.04 12.28 -5.12
C THR A 71 -10.07 11.51 -5.93
N VAL A 72 -10.34 10.28 -5.50
CA VAL A 72 -11.37 9.41 -6.08
C VAL A 72 -12.38 9.10 -4.99
N GLU A 73 -13.61 9.59 -5.16
CA GLU A 73 -14.67 9.48 -4.14
C GLU A 73 -15.31 8.09 -4.05
N ASN A 74 -15.14 7.26 -5.07
CA ASN A 74 -15.68 5.90 -5.10
C ASN A 74 -14.56 4.90 -5.38
N ASP A 75 -14.49 4.31 -6.54
CA ASP A 75 -13.56 3.22 -6.83
C ASP A 75 -12.42 3.67 -7.74
N SER A 76 -11.21 3.20 -7.46
CA SER A 76 -10.06 3.36 -8.34
C SER A 76 -9.51 1.99 -8.71
N THR A 77 -9.39 1.72 -10.02
CA THR A 77 -8.80 0.48 -10.55
C THR A 77 -7.61 0.80 -11.43
N ILE A 78 -6.48 0.16 -11.18
CA ILE A 78 -5.27 0.28 -11.99
C ILE A 78 -4.89 -1.12 -12.48
N ASP A 79 -4.96 -1.35 -13.79
CA ASP A 79 -4.54 -2.58 -14.44
C ASP A 79 -3.24 -2.34 -15.24
N ILE A 80 -2.17 -3.04 -14.88
CA ILE A 80 -0.86 -2.93 -15.51
C ILE A 80 -0.51 -4.30 -16.10
N GLN A 81 -0.52 -4.41 -17.41
CA GLN A 81 -0.30 -5.67 -18.13
C GLN A 81 1.17 -6.13 -18.12
N HIS A 82 2.10 -5.28 -17.74
CA HIS A 82 3.52 -5.59 -17.72
C HIS A 82 4.15 -5.15 -16.39
N ASP A 83 4.98 -4.16 -16.35
CA ASP A 83 5.73 -3.79 -15.16
C ASP A 83 5.21 -2.49 -14.52
N ARG A 84 5.15 -2.46 -13.21
CA ARG A 84 4.96 -1.25 -12.41
C ARG A 84 6.14 -1.02 -11.50
N LYS A 85 6.78 0.14 -11.60
CA LYS A 85 7.83 0.59 -10.69
C LYS A 85 7.38 1.81 -9.91
N LEU A 86 7.46 1.75 -8.59
CA LEU A 86 7.25 2.89 -7.69
C LEU A 86 8.56 3.19 -6.95
N THR A 87 9.03 4.43 -7.01
CA THR A 87 10.18 4.90 -6.26
C THR A 87 9.78 6.14 -5.47
N VAL A 88 9.85 6.08 -4.16
CA VAL A 88 9.54 7.18 -3.25
C VAL A 88 10.81 7.55 -2.50
N LYS A 89 11.18 8.83 -2.53
CA LYS A 89 12.42 9.30 -1.90
C LYS A 89 12.31 9.39 -0.39
N ASN A 90 11.18 9.84 0.11
CA ASN A 90 10.94 10.07 1.54
C ASN A 90 9.94 9.02 2.06
N ASP A 91 8.76 9.43 2.44
CA ASP A 91 7.79 8.58 3.10
C ASP A 91 6.78 8.00 2.12
N HIS A 92 6.39 6.76 2.34
CA HIS A 92 5.30 6.10 1.65
C HIS A 92 4.34 5.54 2.70
N SER A 93 3.10 6.01 2.71
CA SER A 93 2.05 5.57 3.63
C SER A 93 0.90 4.93 2.89
N ILE A 94 0.43 3.80 3.40
CA ILE A 94 -0.81 3.15 2.93
C ILE A 94 -1.71 3.00 4.15
N THR A 95 -2.95 3.49 4.05
CA THR A 95 -3.95 3.37 5.10
C THR A 95 -5.22 2.76 4.51
N VAL A 96 -5.66 1.64 5.05
CA VAL A 96 -6.97 1.03 4.78
C VAL A 96 -7.81 1.25 6.03
N SER A 97 -8.72 2.23 5.99
CA SER A 97 -9.52 2.62 7.15
C SER A 97 -10.62 1.61 7.46
N GLU A 98 -11.22 1.03 6.42
CA GLU A 98 -12.27 0.03 6.52
C GLU A 98 -12.04 -1.03 5.43
N GLY A 99 -12.14 -2.30 5.80
CA GLY A 99 -11.96 -3.41 4.87
C GLY A 99 -10.60 -4.08 4.97
N ASN A 100 -10.13 -4.71 3.90
CA ASN A 100 -8.96 -5.57 3.87
C ASN A 100 -7.87 -5.02 2.95
N GLU A 101 -6.63 -5.26 3.31
CA GLU A 101 -5.48 -5.16 2.42
C GLU A 101 -5.02 -6.57 2.04
N THR A 102 -4.84 -6.83 0.75
CA THR A 102 -4.38 -8.12 0.22
C THR A 102 -3.17 -7.94 -0.67
N HIS A 103 -2.11 -8.69 -0.41
CA HIS A 103 -0.94 -8.80 -1.26
C HIS A 103 -0.82 -10.23 -1.77
N ASP A 104 -1.05 -10.45 -3.06
CA ASP A 104 -0.90 -11.74 -3.73
C ASP A 104 0.26 -11.70 -4.72
N VAL A 105 1.18 -12.66 -4.61
CA VAL A 105 2.25 -12.91 -5.57
C VAL A 105 2.03 -14.32 -6.14
N ALA A 106 1.16 -14.42 -7.12
CA ALA A 106 0.73 -15.70 -7.70
C ALA A 106 1.88 -16.52 -8.28
N LYS A 107 2.92 -15.87 -8.80
CA LYS A 107 4.13 -16.51 -9.29
C LYS A 107 5.35 -15.66 -8.98
N GLY A 108 6.43 -16.27 -8.51
CA GLY A 108 7.66 -15.56 -8.19
C GLY A 108 7.88 -15.36 -6.69
N THR A 109 8.63 -14.34 -6.31
CA THR A 109 9.06 -14.10 -4.93
C THR A 109 8.64 -12.72 -4.43
N ARG A 110 8.35 -12.63 -3.13
CA ARG A 110 8.26 -11.36 -2.41
C ARG A 110 9.50 -11.20 -1.54
N ALA A 111 10.27 -10.13 -1.77
CA ALA A 111 11.41 -9.76 -0.93
C ALA A 111 11.10 -8.46 -0.17
N VAL A 112 11.40 -8.44 1.13
CA VAL A 112 11.31 -7.26 1.98
C VAL A 112 12.67 -7.00 2.60
N THR A 113 13.21 -5.79 2.43
CA THR A 113 14.49 -5.38 3.03
C THR A 113 14.29 -4.09 3.79
N VAL A 114 14.49 -4.11 5.09
CA VAL A 114 14.39 -2.96 5.98
C VAL A 114 15.74 -2.72 6.63
N LYS A 115 16.32 -1.53 6.45
CA LYS A 115 17.61 -1.17 7.08
C LYS A 115 17.46 -0.72 8.53
N GLY A 116 16.30 -0.23 8.90
CA GLY A 116 15.96 0.20 10.25
C GLY A 116 15.13 -0.84 10.98
N ASN A 117 14.26 -0.40 11.86
CA ASN A 117 13.34 -1.25 12.58
C ASN A 117 12.14 -1.62 11.72
N GLU A 118 11.69 -2.85 11.86
CA GLU A 118 10.42 -3.33 11.33
C GLU A 118 9.52 -3.73 12.50
N THR A 119 8.28 -3.26 12.51
CA THR A 119 7.32 -3.53 13.58
C THR A 119 6.04 -4.10 12.99
N HIS A 120 5.59 -5.24 13.53
CA HIS A 120 4.30 -5.85 13.23
C HIS A 120 3.46 -5.85 14.49
N THR A 121 2.28 -5.23 14.45
CA THR A 121 1.33 -5.21 15.56
C THR A 121 -0.03 -5.68 15.11
N ASN A 122 -0.48 -6.82 15.64
CA ASN A 122 -1.80 -7.37 15.38
C ASN A 122 -2.62 -7.35 16.68
N LYS A 123 -3.89 -6.98 16.57
CA LYS A 123 -4.84 -7.03 17.69
C LYS A 123 -5.61 -8.36 17.77
N ALA A 124 -5.43 -9.21 16.78
CA ALA A 124 -6.02 -10.53 16.64
C ALA A 124 -4.92 -11.54 16.26
N ASP A 125 -5.26 -12.60 15.57
CA ASP A 125 -4.33 -13.67 15.22
C ASP A 125 -3.26 -13.21 14.23
N PHE A 126 -2.05 -13.69 14.41
CA PHE A 126 -0.97 -13.62 13.43
C PHE A 126 -0.61 -15.04 12.98
N ILE A 127 -0.88 -15.37 11.72
CA ILE A 127 -0.70 -16.71 11.19
C ILE A 127 0.41 -16.70 10.15
N HIS A 128 1.48 -17.47 10.39
CA HIS A 128 2.54 -17.76 9.43
C HIS A 128 2.45 -19.22 8.97
N LYS A 129 2.33 -19.46 7.68
CA LYS A 129 2.34 -20.80 7.09
C LYS A 129 3.42 -20.85 6.00
N ALA A 130 4.24 -21.88 6.02
CA ALA A 130 5.22 -22.19 5.00
C ALA A 130 5.11 -23.68 4.64
N ASP A 131 4.95 -24.00 3.36
CA ASP A 131 4.95 -25.37 2.88
C ASP A 131 6.36 -25.96 2.77
N GLY A 132 7.37 -25.08 2.71
CA GLY A 132 8.79 -25.43 2.75
C GLY A 132 9.44 -25.04 4.08
N ASP A 133 10.71 -24.72 4.03
CA ASP A 133 11.49 -24.37 5.21
C ASP A 133 11.14 -22.96 5.73
N TYR A 134 11.12 -22.81 7.04
CA TYR A 134 11.09 -21.54 7.73
C TYR A 134 12.35 -21.32 8.52
N THR A 135 13.15 -20.31 8.16
CA THR A 135 14.41 -19.99 8.84
C THR A 135 14.33 -18.63 9.54
N LEU A 136 14.65 -18.60 10.81
CA LEU A 136 14.80 -17.37 11.60
C LEU A 136 16.24 -17.24 12.07
N THR A 137 16.95 -16.19 11.62
CA THR A 137 18.33 -15.90 12.05
C THR A 137 18.37 -14.56 12.76
N VAL A 138 18.77 -14.55 14.03
CA VAL A 138 18.85 -13.36 14.88
C VAL A 138 20.29 -13.21 15.37
N LYS A 139 20.94 -12.08 15.08
CA LYS A 139 22.29 -11.79 15.59
C LYS A 139 22.31 -11.31 17.03
N GLY A 140 21.23 -10.72 17.48
CA GLY A 140 21.02 -10.29 18.87
C GLY A 140 20.19 -11.29 19.67
N ASN A 141 19.35 -10.82 20.54
CA ASN A 141 18.47 -11.65 21.37
C ASN A 141 17.16 -11.97 20.65
N LEU A 142 16.69 -13.19 20.78
CA LEU A 142 15.32 -13.59 20.46
C LEU A 142 14.55 -13.77 21.79
N THR A 143 13.45 -13.03 21.94
CA THR A 143 12.53 -13.18 23.07
C THR A 143 11.18 -13.67 22.56
N ILE A 144 10.65 -14.71 23.17
CA ILE A 144 9.30 -15.23 22.96
C ILE A 144 8.58 -15.15 24.30
N ASP A 145 7.65 -14.21 24.42
CA ASP A 145 6.84 -13.99 25.62
C ASP A 145 5.38 -14.30 25.30
N VAL A 146 4.84 -15.34 25.95
CA VAL A 146 3.51 -15.88 25.65
C VAL A 146 2.74 -16.08 26.97
N THR A 147 1.59 -15.43 27.10
CA THR A 147 0.72 -15.58 28.27
C THR A 147 0.03 -16.95 28.29
N GLY A 148 -0.24 -17.54 27.14
CA GLY A 148 -0.82 -18.88 27.01
C GLY A 148 0.25 -19.94 26.80
N ASP A 149 -0.08 -20.99 26.07
CA ASP A 149 0.79 -22.14 25.84
C ASP A 149 1.76 -21.91 24.68
N VAL A 150 2.99 -22.37 24.81
CA VAL A 150 3.95 -22.53 23.71
C VAL A 150 4.04 -24.00 23.34
N VAL A 151 3.66 -24.35 22.12
CA VAL A 151 3.70 -25.73 21.62
C VAL A 151 4.70 -25.85 20.48
N ILE A 152 5.76 -26.67 20.67
CA ILE A 152 6.77 -26.96 19.68
C ILE A 152 6.66 -28.44 19.29
N LYS A 153 6.30 -28.74 18.05
CA LYS A 153 6.19 -30.10 17.52
C LYS A 153 7.06 -30.29 16.29
N GLY A 154 7.75 -31.38 16.19
CA GLY A 154 8.56 -31.74 15.04
C GLY A 154 8.98 -33.21 15.10
N LYS A 155 9.48 -33.75 13.99
CA LYS A 155 10.12 -35.07 13.96
C LYS A 155 11.28 -35.15 14.95
N SER A 156 12.03 -34.06 15.07
CA SER A 156 13.01 -33.86 16.14
C SER A 156 13.06 -32.38 16.53
N VAL A 157 13.30 -32.11 17.81
CA VAL A 157 13.54 -30.77 18.34
C VAL A 157 14.93 -30.78 18.94
N LYS A 158 15.81 -29.90 18.50
CA LYS A 158 17.17 -29.75 19.02
C LYS A 158 17.36 -28.36 19.59
N VAL A 159 17.72 -28.28 20.86
CA VAL A 159 18.08 -27.03 21.54
C VAL A 159 19.54 -27.13 21.94
N THR A 160 20.38 -26.18 21.50
CA THR A 160 21.80 -26.19 21.75
C THR A 160 22.28 -24.81 22.16
N ALA A 161 22.96 -24.70 23.29
CA ALA A 161 23.76 -23.54 23.65
C ALA A 161 25.22 -23.85 23.29
N THR A 162 25.87 -22.96 22.52
CA THR A 162 27.29 -23.13 22.12
C THR A 162 28.26 -22.63 23.18
N SER A 163 27.83 -21.67 24.00
CA SER A 163 28.54 -21.15 25.16
C SER A 163 27.50 -20.72 26.18
N GLY A 164 27.61 -21.18 27.42
CA GLY A 164 26.60 -20.95 28.45
C GLY A 164 25.70 -22.17 28.65
N GLU A 165 24.53 -21.97 29.21
CA GLU A 165 23.61 -23.04 29.60
C GLU A 165 22.31 -23.04 28.81
N VAL A 166 21.64 -24.17 28.75
CA VAL A 166 20.22 -24.29 28.42
C VAL A 166 19.46 -24.38 29.74
N GLY A 167 18.92 -23.27 30.19
CA GLY A 167 18.12 -23.22 31.41
C GLY A 167 16.66 -23.58 31.14
N VAL A 168 16.10 -24.54 31.87
CA VAL A 168 14.67 -24.85 31.86
C VAL A 168 14.14 -24.72 33.27
N LYS A 169 13.17 -23.84 33.48
CA LYS A 169 12.57 -23.60 34.79
C LYS A 169 11.05 -23.72 34.70
N SER A 170 10.46 -24.47 35.62
CA SER A 170 9.01 -24.53 35.80
C SER A 170 8.62 -23.92 37.15
N GLY A 171 7.47 -23.24 37.20
CA GLY A 171 6.90 -22.72 38.45
C GLY A 171 6.26 -23.81 39.33
N THR A 172 5.90 -24.94 38.75
CA THR A 172 5.30 -26.09 39.41
C THR A 172 6.05 -27.36 39.07
N ASP A 173 5.53 -28.17 38.16
CA ASP A 173 6.11 -29.46 37.79
C ASP A 173 6.78 -29.39 36.41
N MET A 174 7.92 -30.07 36.27
CA MET A 174 8.53 -30.36 34.97
C MET A 174 8.31 -31.84 34.67
N LYS A 175 7.54 -32.15 33.62
CA LYS A 175 7.30 -33.51 33.17
C LYS A 175 8.16 -33.81 31.95
N LEU A 176 9.02 -34.81 32.03
CA LEU A 176 9.78 -35.37 30.92
C LEU A 176 9.21 -36.77 30.65
N ASP A 177 8.58 -36.95 29.51
CA ASP A 177 8.01 -38.26 29.10
C ASP A 177 8.75 -38.74 27.85
N ALA A 178 9.47 -39.80 27.94
CA ALA A 178 10.24 -40.40 26.88
C ALA A 178 9.74 -41.83 26.60
N GLY A 179 9.24 -42.06 25.37
CA GLY A 179 8.86 -43.42 24.93
C GLY A 179 10.05 -44.38 24.77
N GLY A 180 11.26 -43.94 25.07
CA GLY A 180 12.50 -44.69 25.01
C GLY A 180 13.48 -44.23 26.12
N ALA A 181 14.80 -44.36 25.88
CA ALA A 181 15.78 -44.01 26.89
C ALA A 181 15.92 -42.49 27.07
N PHE A 182 15.85 -42.02 28.32
CA PHE A 182 16.30 -40.69 28.71
C PHE A 182 17.78 -40.73 29.12
N ASN A 183 18.63 -40.07 28.35
CA ASN A 183 20.06 -40.02 28.62
C ASN A 183 20.47 -38.62 29.07
N ALA A 184 20.84 -38.48 30.32
CA ALA A 184 21.56 -37.32 30.84
C ALA A 184 23.03 -37.66 30.99
N LYS A 185 23.92 -36.88 30.36
CA LYS A 185 25.37 -36.98 30.57
C LYS A 185 25.82 -35.73 31.33
N SER A 186 26.59 -35.94 32.36
CA SER A 186 27.35 -34.89 33.07
C SER A 186 28.58 -34.49 32.26
#